data_5521742187120df9b16830554558fd0d
#
_entry.id   5521742187120df9b16830554558fd0d
#
_cell.length_a   1.000
_cell.length_b   1.000
_cell.length_c   1.000
_cell.angle_alpha   90.00
_cell.angle_beta   90.00
_cell.angle_gamma   90.00
#
_symmetry.space_group_name_H-M   'P 1'
#
loop_
_entity.id
_entity.type
_entity.pdbx_description
1 polymer ?
#
loop_
_entity_poly.entity_id
_entity_poly.type
_entity_poly.pdbx_seq_one_letter_code
_entity_poly.pdbx_strand_id
1 'polypeptide(L)'
;MKRFAAIAFALLFAVGLSAQGLEMLDKVKDSRAAFHYTYKLSRGGAEFTAVTDGDVIVEDNAYVLEGLGLTVTSDGQTRLSVDPDAREAVIETVEKEDIFTNPALFIGSWRKYASRLKVNSSGKDSMDVTLVLDDDTKARFILTGIKFSEKQGMCDFCTDTSSLPADYLITDLR
;
A
#
# COMPACT_ATOMS: atom_id res chain seq x y z
N MET A 1 -20.18 23.83 32.56
CA MET A 1 -20.62 22.51 32.16
C MET A 1 -20.75 22.31 30.62
N LYS A 2 -21.23 23.31 29.85
CA LYS A 2 -21.38 23.15 28.35
C LYS A 2 -20.07 22.95 27.56
N ARG A 3 -18.93 23.45 28.06
CA ARG A 3 -17.61 23.31 27.36
C ARG A 3 -16.98 21.92 27.52
N PHE A 4 -17.25 21.21 28.62
CA PHE A 4 -16.76 19.85 28.82
C PHE A 4 -17.50 18.80 27.96
N ALA A 5 -18.79 19.02 27.71
CA ALA A 5 -19.58 18.15 26.86
C ALA A 5 -19.09 18.21 25.38
N ALA A 6 -18.67 19.39 24.87
CA ALA A 6 -18.15 19.55 23.52
C ALA A 6 -16.80 18.86 23.32
N ILE A 7 -15.92 18.89 24.34
CA ILE A 7 -14.61 18.22 24.29
C ILE A 7 -14.77 16.70 24.32
N ALA A 8 -15.68 16.18 25.17
CA ALA A 8 -15.97 14.74 25.22
C ALA A 8 -16.57 14.23 23.91
N PHE A 9 -17.43 15.02 23.25
CA PHE A 9 -18.04 14.67 21.97
C PHE A 9 -17.00 14.67 20.82
N ALA A 10 -16.07 15.64 20.80
CA ALA A 10 -14.98 15.69 19.84
C ALA A 10 -13.98 14.52 20.00
N LEU A 11 -13.70 14.10 21.24
CA LEU A 11 -12.87 12.93 21.51
C LEU A 11 -13.52 11.61 21.06
N LEU A 12 -14.84 11.48 21.24
CA LEU A 12 -15.60 10.31 20.76
C LEU A 12 -15.60 10.21 19.23
N PHE A 13 -15.68 11.32 18.51
CA PHE A 13 -15.57 11.34 17.05
C PHE A 13 -14.16 10.96 16.55
N ALA A 14 -13.12 11.46 17.21
CA ALA A 14 -11.72 11.14 16.84
C ALA A 14 -11.39 9.65 17.04
N VAL A 15 -11.90 9.04 18.12
CA VAL A 15 -11.74 7.59 18.37
C VAL A 15 -12.51 6.77 17.33
N GLY A 16 -13.73 7.19 16.97
CA GLY A 16 -14.54 6.49 15.95
C GLY A 16 -13.89 6.49 14.56
N LEU A 17 -13.32 7.60 14.13
CA LEU A 17 -12.61 7.70 12.85
C LEU A 17 -11.37 6.81 12.79
N SER A 18 -10.60 6.76 13.88
CA SER A 18 -9.43 5.87 13.98
C SER A 18 -9.81 4.39 13.93
N ALA A 19 -10.89 4.00 14.62
CA ALA A 19 -11.37 2.63 14.63
C ALA A 19 -11.83 2.18 13.23
N GLN A 20 -12.60 3.00 12.53
CA GLN A 20 -13.08 2.71 11.17
C GLN A 20 -11.93 2.55 10.16
N GLY A 21 -10.88 3.35 10.26
CA GLY A 21 -9.70 3.21 9.41
C GLY A 21 -8.95 1.90 9.65
N LEU A 22 -8.82 1.49 10.91
CA LEU A 22 -8.17 0.24 11.28
C LEU A 22 -8.98 -0.99 10.84
N GLU A 23 -10.32 -0.95 10.96
CA GLU A 23 -11.20 -1.99 10.44
C GLU A 23 -11.08 -2.16 8.93
N MET A 24 -10.88 -1.07 8.18
CA MET A 24 -10.65 -1.12 6.73
C MET A 24 -9.34 -1.84 6.39
N LEU A 25 -8.25 -1.58 7.14
CA LEU A 25 -6.98 -2.28 6.96
C LEU A 25 -7.11 -3.78 7.27
N ASP A 26 -7.89 -4.15 8.28
CA ASP A 26 -8.17 -5.55 8.58
C ASP A 26 -8.96 -6.22 7.46
N LYS A 27 -9.93 -5.52 6.89
CA LYS A 27 -10.72 -6.04 5.78
C LYS A 27 -9.89 -6.29 4.53
N VAL A 28 -8.87 -5.45 4.25
CA VAL A 28 -7.92 -5.68 3.15
C VAL A 28 -7.18 -7.02 3.33
N LYS A 29 -6.82 -7.36 4.56
CA LYS A 29 -6.15 -8.63 4.87
C LYS A 29 -7.00 -9.87 4.57
N ASP A 30 -8.33 -9.77 4.78
CA ASP A 30 -9.25 -10.91 4.68
C ASP A 30 -9.96 -10.99 3.32
N SER A 31 -9.65 -10.07 2.40
CA SER A 31 -10.31 -9.94 1.10
C SER A 31 -9.28 -9.71 -0.01
N ARG A 32 -9.74 -9.76 -1.25
CA ARG A 32 -9.07 -9.10 -2.36
C ARG A 32 -9.50 -7.64 -2.36
N ALA A 33 -8.56 -6.71 -2.44
CA ALA A 33 -8.84 -5.29 -2.48
C ALA A 33 -8.21 -4.65 -3.72
N ALA A 34 -8.96 -3.75 -4.37
CA ALA A 34 -8.48 -2.91 -5.46
C ALA A 34 -8.67 -1.45 -5.08
N PHE A 35 -7.68 -0.61 -5.32
CA PHE A 35 -7.70 0.81 -4.98
C PHE A 35 -6.64 1.58 -5.76
N HIS A 36 -6.86 2.89 -5.89
CA HIS A 36 -5.82 3.82 -6.29
C HIS A 36 -5.05 4.28 -5.04
N TYR A 37 -3.70 4.35 -5.13
CA TYR A 37 -2.89 4.80 -4.01
C TYR A 37 -1.90 5.88 -4.44
N THR A 38 -1.65 6.81 -3.52
CA THR A 38 -0.54 7.75 -3.59
C THR A 38 0.35 7.54 -2.38
N TYR A 39 1.63 7.27 -2.62
CA TYR A 39 2.66 7.16 -1.59
C TYR A 39 3.52 8.41 -1.57
N LYS A 40 3.67 8.99 -0.38
CA LYS A 40 4.44 10.22 -0.17
C LYS A 40 5.45 10.03 0.96
N LEU A 41 6.60 10.68 0.84
CA LEU A 41 7.62 10.74 1.89
C LEU A 41 7.83 12.19 2.37
N SER A 42 8.13 12.32 3.67
CA SER A 42 8.63 13.53 4.31
C SER A 42 9.89 13.18 5.09
N ARG A 43 10.94 13.99 4.97
CA ARG A 43 12.20 13.85 5.70
C ARG A 43 12.55 15.16 6.39
N GLY A 44 13.09 15.09 7.62
CA GLY A 44 13.52 16.27 8.38
C GLY A 44 12.40 17.29 8.66
N GLY A 45 11.14 16.85 8.72
CA GLY A 45 9.99 17.75 8.90
C GLY A 45 9.59 18.54 7.66
N ALA A 46 10.17 18.25 6.48
CA ALA A 46 9.78 18.85 5.21
C ALA A 46 8.35 18.45 4.79
N GLU A 47 7.79 19.15 3.81
CA GLU A 47 6.51 18.78 3.21
C GLU A 47 6.57 17.39 2.55
N PHE A 48 5.41 16.72 2.52
CA PHE A 48 5.30 15.42 1.86
C PHE A 48 5.45 15.53 0.35
N THR A 49 6.42 14.81 -0.21
CA THR A 49 6.66 14.71 -1.65
C THR A 49 6.14 13.36 -2.15
N ALA A 50 5.41 13.35 -3.27
CA ALA A 50 4.95 12.13 -3.91
C ALA A 50 6.15 11.31 -4.40
N VAL A 51 6.13 10.01 -4.11
CA VAL A 51 7.15 9.03 -4.53
C VAL A 51 6.59 8.15 -5.62
N THR A 52 5.35 7.67 -5.44
CA THR A 52 4.67 6.85 -6.43
C THR A 52 3.15 7.05 -6.33
N ASP A 53 2.48 6.78 -7.45
CA ASP A 53 1.04 6.92 -7.62
C ASP A 53 0.59 5.88 -8.63
N GLY A 54 -0.50 5.16 -8.36
CA GLY A 54 -0.96 4.12 -9.26
C GLY A 54 -2.13 3.31 -8.73
N ASP A 55 -2.55 2.33 -9.51
CA ASP A 55 -3.61 1.41 -9.17
C ASP A 55 -3.02 0.10 -8.62
N VAL A 56 -3.67 -0.43 -7.60
CA VAL A 56 -3.22 -1.64 -6.90
C VAL A 56 -4.35 -2.63 -6.76
N ILE A 57 -4.02 -3.88 -6.99
CA ILE A 57 -4.80 -5.04 -6.55
C ILE A 57 -3.94 -5.80 -5.55
N VAL A 58 -4.50 -6.10 -4.39
CA VAL A 58 -3.81 -6.85 -3.34
C VAL A 58 -4.67 -8.00 -2.83
N GLU A 59 -4.04 -9.14 -2.58
CA GLU A 59 -4.62 -10.31 -1.94
C GLU A 59 -3.55 -10.99 -1.10
N ASP A 60 -3.75 -11.10 0.21
CA ASP A 60 -2.74 -11.55 1.17
C ASP A 60 -1.42 -10.76 1.08
N ASN A 61 -0.33 -11.42 0.67
CA ASN A 61 0.98 -10.81 0.45
C ASN A 61 1.28 -10.58 -1.04
N ALA A 62 0.35 -10.96 -1.92
CA ALA A 62 0.49 -10.81 -3.35
C ALA A 62 -0.15 -9.50 -3.82
N TYR A 63 0.40 -8.91 -4.88
CA TYR A 63 -0.14 -7.68 -5.45
C TYR A 63 0.23 -7.50 -6.92
N VAL A 64 -0.60 -6.74 -7.60
CA VAL A 64 -0.28 -6.08 -8.88
C VAL A 64 -0.38 -4.58 -8.65
N LEU A 65 0.61 -3.86 -9.13
CA LEU A 65 0.68 -2.40 -9.09
C LEU A 65 0.94 -1.89 -10.50
N GLU A 66 0.10 -0.97 -10.95
CA GLU A 66 0.26 -0.26 -12.22
C GLU A 66 0.43 1.22 -11.92
N GLY A 67 1.58 1.79 -12.24
CA GLY A 67 1.86 3.21 -12.00
C GLY A 67 3.23 3.63 -12.51
N LEU A 68 3.39 4.90 -12.83
CA LEU A 68 4.64 5.49 -13.35
C LEU A 68 5.19 4.79 -14.61
N GLY A 69 4.32 4.23 -15.45
CA GLY A 69 4.71 3.49 -16.64
C GLY A 69 5.19 2.06 -16.39
N LEU A 70 5.17 1.60 -15.13
CA LEU A 70 5.59 0.27 -14.74
C LEU A 70 4.39 -0.60 -14.36
N THR A 71 4.52 -1.90 -14.62
CA THR A 71 3.68 -2.93 -14.01
C THR A 71 4.56 -3.76 -13.06
N VAL A 72 4.16 -3.82 -11.79
CA VAL A 72 4.86 -4.60 -10.78
C VAL A 72 3.93 -5.69 -10.26
N THR A 73 4.33 -6.94 -10.41
CA THR A 73 3.57 -8.10 -9.93
C THR A 73 4.38 -8.83 -8.87
N SER A 74 3.74 -9.23 -7.79
CA SER A 74 4.38 -10.03 -6.74
C SER A 74 3.45 -11.11 -6.23
N ASP A 75 3.98 -12.32 -6.06
CA ASP A 75 3.32 -13.44 -5.40
C ASP A 75 3.58 -13.49 -3.87
N GLY A 76 4.26 -12.46 -3.33
CA GLY A 76 4.68 -12.37 -1.94
C GLY A 76 6.05 -12.99 -1.63
N GLN A 77 6.69 -13.65 -2.59
CA GLN A 77 8.06 -14.19 -2.50
C GLN A 77 8.96 -13.61 -3.58
N THR A 78 8.43 -13.51 -4.78
CA THR A 78 9.11 -12.96 -5.96
C THR A 78 8.37 -11.69 -6.41
N ARG A 79 9.12 -10.74 -6.95
CA ARG A 79 8.60 -9.54 -7.57
C ARG A 79 9.13 -9.45 -9.00
N LEU A 80 8.23 -9.23 -9.94
CA LEU A 80 8.51 -8.94 -11.35
C LEU A 80 8.10 -7.50 -11.63
N SER A 81 9.05 -6.67 -12.02
CA SER A 81 8.82 -5.29 -12.48
C SER A 81 9.03 -5.23 -13.97
N VAL A 82 8.06 -4.74 -14.72
CA VAL A 82 8.08 -4.63 -16.17
C VAL A 82 7.96 -3.18 -16.58
N ASP A 83 8.93 -2.71 -17.37
CA ASP A 83 8.92 -1.42 -18.07
C ASP A 83 8.65 -1.68 -19.56
N PRO A 84 7.43 -1.43 -20.05
CA PRO A 84 7.11 -1.67 -21.46
C PRO A 84 7.77 -0.66 -22.41
N ASP A 85 8.05 0.55 -21.96
CA ASP A 85 8.69 1.59 -22.76
C ASP A 85 10.18 1.31 -22.96
N ALA A 86 10.87 0.88 -21.90
CA ALA A 86 12.25 0.45 -21.97
C ALA A 86 12.41 -0.98 -22.53
N ARG A 87 11.35 -1.78 -22.55
CA ARG A 87 11.37 -3.23 -22.84
C ARG A 87 12.30 -3.98 -21.88
N GLU A 88 12.22 -3.64 -20.62
CA GLU A 88 13.01 -4.24 -19.55
C GLU A 88 12.09 -4.92 -18.54
N ALA A 89 12.59 -6.02 -17.98
CA ALA A 89 11.94 -6.70 -16.87
C ALA A 89 12.99 -7.10 -15.83
N VAL A 90 12.68 -6.84 -14.57
CA VAL A 90 13.52 -7.20 -13.44
C VAL A 90 12.74 -8.16 -12.56
N ILE A 91 13.33 -9.32 -12.26
CA ILE A 91 12.79 -10.28 -11.31
C ILE A 91 13.69 -10.38 -10.09
N GLU A 92 13.11 -10.29 -8.91
CA GLU A 92 13.87 -10.24 -7.66
C GLU A 92 13.11 -10.92 -6.50
N THR A 93 13.84 -11.30 -5.47
CA THR A 93 13.24 -11.83 -4.23
C THR A 93 12.66 -10.67 -3.41
N VAL A 94 11.43 -10.84 -2.90
CA VAL A 94 10.79 -9.84 -2.04
C VAL A 94 11.44 -9.86 -0.66
N GLU A 95 12.03 -8.74 -0.25
CA GLU A 95 12.48 -8.55 1.12
C GLU A 95 11.28 -8.32 2.04
N LYS A 96 11.11 -9.20 3.04
CA LYS A 96 9.90 -9.26 3.90
C LYS A 96 9.70 -8.02 4.79
N GLU A 97 10.66 -7.12 4.86
CA GLU A 97 10.61 -5.93 5.73
C GLU A 97 10.67 -4.61 4.96
N ASP A 98 10.80 -4.65 3.64
CA ASP A 98 10.90 -3.44 2.83
C ASP A 98 9.54 -2.86 2.46
N ILE A 99 9.00 -2.07 3.39
CA ILE A 99 7.76 -1.30 3.16
C ILE A 99 7.97 -0.12 2.20
N PHE A 100 9.21 0.27 1.89
CA PHE A 100 9.51 1.39 1.00
C PHE A 100 9.32 1.01 -0.47
N THR A 101 9.70 -0.20 -0.83
CA THR A 101 9.56 -0.71 -2.20
C THR A 101 8.30 -1.55 -2.38
N ASN A 102 7.62 -1.90 -1.26
CA ASN A 102 6.43 -2.73 -1.29
C ASN A 102 5.33 -2.20 -0.34
N PRO A 103 4.57 -1.19 -0.77
CA PRO A 103 3.47 -0.63 0.02
C PRO A 103 2.36 -1.65 0.34
N ALA A 104 2.21 -2.72 -0.45
CA ALA A 104 1.25 -3.79 -0.18
C ALA A 104 1.63 -4.59 1.08
N LEU A 105 2.92 -4.75 1.38
CA LEU A 105 3.39 -5.34 2.65
C LEU A 105 2.96 -4.53 3.87
N PHE A 106 2.93 -3.20 3.74
CA PHE A 106 2.42 -2.35 4.81
C PHE A 106 0.96 -2.67 5.13
N ILE A 107 0.11 -2.77 4.11
CA ILE A 107 -1.32 -3.03 4.28
C ILE A 107 -1.54 -4.41 4.93
N GLY A 108 -0.87 -5.45 4.44
CA GLY A 108 -0.96 -6.81 4.99
C GLY A 108 -0.35 -6.97 6.41
N SER A 109 0.55 -6.09 6.80
CA SER A 109 1.31 -6.17 8.06
C SER A 109 1.13 -4.96 8.98
N TRP A 110 0.12 -4.12 8.74
CA TRP A 110 -0.05 -2.84 9.45
C TRP A 110 0.00 -2.94 10.98
N ARG A 111 -0.44 -4.07 11.56
CA ARG A 111 -0.41 -4.27 13.02
C ARG A 111 1.00 -4.24 13.61
N LYS A 112 2.03 -4.59 12.85
CA LYS A 112 3.43 -4.46 13.27
C LYS A 112 3.83 -3.00 13.48
N TYR A 113 3.14 -2.09 12.80
CA TYR A 113 3.40 -0.66 12.79
C TYR A 113 2.36 0.16 13.57
N ALA A 114 1.38 -0.48 14.21
CA ALA A 114 0.22 0.17 14.82
C ALA A 114 0.58 1.31 15.79
N SER A 115 1.66 1.15 16.57
CA SER A 115 2.13 2.19 17.51
C SER A 115 2.73 3.43 16.82
N ARG A 116 3.08 3.31 15.54
CA ARG A 116 3.68 4.38 14.70
C ARG A 116 2.74 4.84 13.60
N LEU A 117 1.55 4.25 13.53
CA LEU A 117 0.54 4.54 12.53
C LEU A 117 -0.44 5.59 13.04
N LYS A 118 -0.69 6.62 12.22
CA LYS A 118 -1.73 7.62 12.46
C LYS A 118 -2.71 7.60 11.29
N VAL A 119 -3.98 7.33 11.57
CA VAL A 119 -5.06 7.55 10.61
C VAL A 119 -5.38 9.04 10.59
N ASN A 120 -5.17 9.71 9.47
CA ASN A 120 -5.46 11.13 9.28
C ASN A 120 -6.93 11.34 8.93
N SER A 121 -7.45 10.50 8.03
CA SER A 121 -8.87 10.45 7.68
C SER A 121 -9.25 9.07 7.15
N SER A 122 -10.51 8.71 7.27
CA SER A 122 -11.10 7.51 6.66
C SER A 122 -12.50 7.82 6.18
N GLY A 123 -12.88 7.22 5.05
CA GLY A 123 -14.20 7.29 4.43
C GLY A 123 -14.73 5.89 4.13
N LYS A 124 -15.83 5.80 3.40
CA LYS A 124 -16.42 4.53 3.01
C LYS A 124 -15.50 3.70 2.10
N ASP A 125 -14.78 4.38 1.22
CA ASP A 125 -13.92 3.82 0.16
C ASP A 125 -12.57 4.54 0.05
N SER A 126 -12.16 5.22 1.12
CA SER A 126 -10.92 5.99 1.13
C SER A 126 -10.26 5.97 2.51
N MET A 127 -8.93 6.06 2.52
CA MET A 127 -8.15 6.12 3.75
C MET A 127 -6.89 6.95 3.53
N ASP A 128 -6.55 7.75 4.52
CA ASP A 128 -5.31 8.52 4.57
C ASP A 128 -4.59 8.19 5.87
N VAL A 129 -3.40 7.62 5.77
CA VAL A 129 -2.60 7.19 6.91
C VAL A 129 -1.18 7.71 6.82
N THR A 130 -0.61 8.03 7.97
CA THR A 130 0.80 8.40 8.12
C THR A 130 1.49 7.38 9.01
N LEU A 131 2.61 6.86 8.56
CA LEU A 131 3.50 5.98 9.30
C LEU A 131 4.78 6.72 9.64
N VAL A 132 5.16 6.71 10.92
CA VAL A 132 6.47 7.19 11.37
C VAL A 132 7.48 6.06 11.21
N LEU A 133 8.44 6.24 10.32
CA LEU A 133 9.46 5.23 10.02
C LEU A 133 10.63 5.32 11.01
N ASP A 134 11.12 6.54 11.20
CA ASP A 134 12.13 6.92 12.18
C ASP A 134 11.89 8.36 12.66
N ASP A 135 12.82 8.93 13.42
CA ASP A 135 12.69 10.27 14.02
C ASP A 135 12.54 11.38 12.96
N ASP A 136 13.12 11.19 11.77
CA ASP A 136 13.17 12.19 10.71
C ASP A 136 12.30 11.83 9.49
N THR A 137 11.84 10.58 9.37
CA THR A 137 11.17 10.08 8.16
C THR A 137 9.74 9.66 8.44
N LYS A 138 8.81 10.17 7.63
CA LYS A 138 7.40 9.79 7.64
C LYS A 138 6.94 9.37 6.26
N ALA A 139 6.21 8.29 6.19
CA ALA A 139 5.50 7.83 5.00
C ALA A 139 4.00 8.16 5.12
N ARG A 140 3.37 8.59 4.03
CA ARG A 140 1.93 8.84 3.96
C ARG A 140 1.35 8.06 2.81
N PHE A 141 0.32 7.28 3.09
CA PHE A 141 -0.43 6.49 2.13
C PHE A 141 -1.84 7.06 2.03
N ILE A 142 -2.23 7.45 0.83
CA ILE A 142 -3.58 7.92 0.53
C ILE A 142 -4.17 6.87 -0.41
N LEU A 143 -5.22 6.18 0.06
CA LEU A 143 -5.94 5.16 -0.68
C LEU A 143 -7.31 5.70 -1.04
N THR A 144 -7.73 5.54 -2.29
CA THR A 144 -9.03 6.00 -2.80
C THR A 144 -9.68 4.96 -3.70
N GLY A 145 -11.01 5.00 -3.79
CA GLY A 145 -11.77 4.06 -4.62
C GLY A 145 -11.66 2.61 -4.15
N ILE A 146 -11.49 2.36 -2.85
CA ILE A 146 -11.28 1.04 -2.29
C ILE A 146 -12.49 0.15 -2.54
N LYS A 147 -12.27 -0.95 -3.24
CA LYS A 147 -13.27 -1.99 -3.54
C LYS A 147 -12.79 -3.31 -2.98
N PHE A 148 -13.67 -4.02 -2.30
CA PHE A 148 -13.41 -5.35 -1.76
C PHE A 148 -14.19 -6.40 -2.54
N SER A 149 -13.55 -7.54 -2.77
CA SER A 149 -14.15 -8.73 -3.36
C SER A 149 -13.65 -9.99 -2.65
N GLU A 150 -14.26 -11.12 -2.96
CA GLU A 150 -13.76 -12.42 -2.52
C GLU A 150 -12.38 -12.70 -3.11
N LYS A 151 -11.57 -13.44 -2.37
CA LYS A 151 -10.25 -13.90 -2.84
C LYS A 151 -10.41 -14.79 -4.05
N GLN A 152 -9.57 -14.56 -5.05
CA GLN A 152 -9.58 -15.30 -6.32
C GLN A 152 -8.37 -16.23 -6.47
N GLY A 153 -7.46 -16.20 -5.50
CA GLY A 153 -6.23 -16.98 -5.51
C GLY A 153 -5.11 -16.33 -6.31
N MET A 154 -4.02 -17.05 -6.43
CA MET A 154 -2.72 -16.48 -6.87
C MET A 154 -2.53 -16.37 -8.38
N CYS A 155 -3.49 -16.81 -9.20
CA CYS A 155 -3.33 -16.85 -10.67
C CYS A 155 -3.09 -15.48 -11.31
N ASP A 156 -3.60 -14.39 -10.73
CA ASP A 156 -3.41 -13.05 -11.24
C ASP A 156 -2.07 -12.42 -10.81
N PHE A 157 -1.33 -13.06 -9.91
CA PHE A 157 -0.08 -12.58 -9.33
C PHE A 157 1.14 -13.36 -9.84
N CYS A 158 1.07 -13.78 -11.12
CA CYS A 158 2.12 -14.58 -11.72
C CYS A 158 3.37 -13.73 -11.99
N THR A 159 4.51 -14.19 -11.51
CA THR A 159 5.83 -13.57 -11.73
C THR A 159 6.65 -14.28 -12.82
N ASP A 160 5.99 -15.08 -13.66
CA ASP A 160 6.62 -15.78 -14.77
C ASP A 160 6.89 -14.83 -15.94
N THR A 161 8.11 -14.85 -16.44
CA THR A 161 8.55 -14.03 -17.58
C THR A 161 8.26 -14.67 -18.94
N SER A 162 7.75 -15.90 -18.98
CA SER A 162 7.48 -16.63 -20.23
C SER A 162 6.43 -15.96 -21.13
N SER A 163 5.57 -15.13 -20.55
CA SER A 163 4.56 -14.35 -21.27
C SER A 163 5.08 -13.05 -21.88
N LEU A 164 6.31 -12.63 -21.51
CA LEU A 164 6.90 -11.40 -22.03
C LEU A 164 7.38 -11.61 -23.49
N PRO A 165 7.30 -10.58 -24.34
CA PRO A 165 7.87 -10.62 -25.68
C PRO A 165 9.36 -10.95 -25.67
N ALA A 166 9.85 -11.65 -26.72
CA ALA A 166 11.22 -12.12 -26.78
C ALA A 166 12.29 -11.00 -26.91
N ASP A 167 11.87 -9.78 -27.15
CA ASP A 167 12.71 -8.58 -27.23
C ASP A 167 12.88 -7.83 -25.92
N TYR A 168 12.34 -8.38 -24.82
CA TYR A 168 12.57 -7.82 -23.49
C TYR A 168 13.92 -8.26 -22.93
N LEU A 169 14.64 -7.29 -22.35
CA LEU A 169 15.83 -7.56 -21.54
C LEU A 169 15.37 -7.99 -20.15
N ILE A 170 15.64 -9.24 -19.80
CA ILE A 170 15.26 -9.79 -18.47
C ILE A 170 16.49 -9.84 -17.59
N THR A 171 16.41 -9.19 -16.42
CA THR A 171 17.43 -9.23 -15.37
C THR A 171 16.89 -10.03 -14.19
N ASP A 172 17.53 -11.16 -13.86
CA ASP A 172 17.18 -12.00 -12.70
C ASP A 172 18.16 -11.72 -11.56
N LEU A 173 17.63 -11.20 -10.44
CA LEU A 173 18.36 -10.84 -9.22
C LEU A 173 18.04 -11.75 -8.01
N ARG A 174 17.42 -12.91 -8.25
CA ARG A 174 17.03 -13.84 -7.17
C ARG A 174 18.22 -14.65 -6.64
#